data_b2c7dbdabdabcf52953dda810f7dea12
#
_entry.id   b2c7dbdabdabcf52953dda810f7dea12
#
_cell.length_a   1.000
_cell.length_b   1.000
_cell.length_c   1.000
_cell.angle_alpha   90.00
_cell.angle_beta   90.00
_cell.angle_gamma   90.00
#
_symmetry.space_group_name_H-M   'P 1'
#
loop_
_entity.id
_entity.type
_entity.pdbx_description
1 polymer ?
#
loop_
_entity_poly.entity_id
_entity_poly.type
_entity_poly.pdbx_seq_one_letter_code
_entity_poly.pdbx_strand_id
1 'polypeptide(L)'
;YANVEPIKDEFLNGACATMIGGSWDTAVLEESAEFDWGVTYYPVNDDTKEAVSPCGDWAAAVSKDCENPEAAGKFLQWLMNTDNVASYAAAIAKPATRISAYDTEEMAEYKEGVRAVFKEQLENTAVPRPRTPSYATFSSAYAEAMTNIFSDASSNEEVDEDYIQSELDTAAETFTDDYETYYAE
;
A
#
# COMPACT_ATOMS: atom_id res chain seq x y z
N TYR A 1 14.08 5.77 1.62
CA TYR A 1 12.64 6.01 1.41
C TYR A 1 12.35 7.48 1.72
N ALA A 2 13.00 8.32 0.96
CA ALA A 2 12.67 9.73 0.99
C ALA A 2 11.24 9.88 0.43
N ASN A 3 10.41 10.48 1.21
CA ASN A 3 9.09 11.04 0.91
C ASN A 3 8.45 10.64 -0.44
N VAL A 4 7.36 9.92 -0.38
CA VAL A 4 6.54 9.54 -1.55
C VAL A 4 5.97 10.79 -2.26
N GLU A 5 5.83 11.92 -1.56
CA GLU A 5 5.35 13.18 -2.14
C GLU A 5 6.26 13.78 -3.22
N PRO A 6 7.59 13.79 -3.09
CA PRO A 6 8.44 14.29 -4.17
C PRO A 6 8.27 13.54 -5.49
N ILE A 7 8.03 12.23 -5.47
CA ILE A 7 7.86 11.44 -6.70
C ILE A 7 6.58 11.83 -7.43
N LYS A 8 5.49 12.06 -6.70
CA LYS A 8 4.23 12.51 -7.29
C LYS A 8 4.36 13.90 -7.91
N ASP A 9 5.05 14.81 -7.23
CA ASP A 9 5.30 16.15 -7.75
C ASP A 9 6.21 16.11 -8.99
N GLU A 10 7.22 15.26 -8.99
CA GLU A 10 8.08 15.03 -10.16
C GLU A 10 7.30 14.45 -11.35
N PHE A 11 6.38 13.53 -11.09
CA PHE A 11 5.50 12.99 -12.13
C PHE A 11 4.57 14.07 -12.68
N LEU A 12 3.91 14.84 -11.82
CA LEU A 12 3.02 15.95 -12.22
C LEU A 12 3.75 17.03 -13.02
N ASN A 13 5.01 17.28 -12.70
CA ASN A 13 5.86 18.24 -13.42
C ASN A 13 6.50 17.65 -14.70
N GLY A 14 6.24 16.38 -15.02
CA GLY A 14 6.81 15.71 -16.18
C GLY A 14 8.29 15.36 -16.04
N ALA A 15 8.86 15.43 -14.83
CA ALA A 15 10.25 15.09 -14.57
C ALA A 15 10.52 13.58 -14.60
N CYS A 16 9.51 12.76 -14.33
CA CYS A 16 9.58 11.32 -14.50
C CYS A 16 8.37 10.80 -15.32
N ALA A 17 8.62 9.78 -16.14
CA ALA A 17 7.59 9.20 -17.03
C ALA A 17 6.70 8.16 -16.32
N THR A 18 7.15 7.62 -15.19
CA THR A 18 6.41 6.62 -14.41
C THR A 18 6.68 6.83 -12.92
N MET A 19 5.68 6.52 -12.11
CA MET A 19 5.83 6.48 -10.66
C MET A 19 5.17 5.23 -10.08
N ILE A 20 5.64 4.78 -8.94
CA ILE A 20 4.94 3.79 -8.12
C ILE A 20 4.11 4.57 -7.11
N GLY A 21 2.80 4.35 -7.13
CA GLY A 21 1.84 5.04 -6.26
C GLY A 21 0.68 4.14 -5.86
N GLY A 22 -0.32 4.71 -5.25
CA GLY A 22 -1.53 4.01 -4.84
C GLY A 22 -2.80 4.65 -5.40
N SER A 23 -3.93 3.99 -5.19
CA SER A 23 -5.23 4.51 -5.66
C SER A 23 -5.56 5.91 -5.12
N TRP A 24 -5.05 6.27 -3.94
CA TRP A 24 -5.21 7.59 -3.33
C TRP A 24 -4.58 8.74 -4.11
N ASP A 25 -3.65 8.46 -5.02
CA ASP A 25 -3.03 9.49 -5.88
C ASP A 25 -3.93 9.88 -7.05
N THR A 26 -4.88 9.03 -7.44
CA THR A 26 -5.73 9.27 -8.62
C THR A 26 -6.49 10.58 -8.56
N ALA A 27 -7.05 10.94 -7.41
CA ALA A 27 -7.80 12.19 -7.28
C ALA A 27 -6.93 13.43 -7.54
N VAL A 28 -5.69 13.43 -7.04
CA VAL A 28 -4.74 14.54 -7.27
C VAL A 28 -4.27 14.56 -8.72
N LEU A 29 -4.05 13.39 -9.33
CA LEU A 29 -3.65 13.31 -10.73
C LEU A 29 -4.78 13.75 -11.68
N GLU A 30 -6.03 13.39 -11.38
CA GLU A 30 -7.21 13.83 -12.12
C GLU A 30 -7.41 15.35 -12.07
N GLU A 31 -7.09 15.97 -10.92
CA GLU A 31 -7.23 17.42 -10.71
C GLU A 31 -6.06 18.22 -11.31
N SER A 32 -4.85 17.70 -11.25
CA SER A 32 -3.62 18.50 -11.41
C SER A 32 -2.75 18.11 -12.60
N ALA A 33 -2.93 16.94 -13.21
CA ALA A 33 -2.12 16.54 -14.35
C ALA A 33 -2.56 17.30 -15.63
N GLU A 34 -1.59 17.96 -16.27
CA GLU A 34 -1.79 18.68 -17.54
C GLU A 34 -1.44 17.82 -18.77
N PHE A 35 -1.35 16.49 -18.60
CA PHE A 35 -1.02 15.52 -19.63
C PHE A 35 -1.85 14.23 -19.49
N ASP A 36 -1.92 13.45 -20.55
CA ASP A 36 -2.58 12.14 -20.51
C ASP A 36 -1.77 11.14 -19.68
N TRP A 37 -2.42 10.49 -18.71
CA TRP A 37 -1.82 9.49 -17.85
C TRP A 37 -2.71 8.27 -17.68
N GLY A 38 -2.14 7.18 -17.21
CA GLY A 38 -2.87 5.95 -17.00
C GLY A 38 -2.25 5.13 -15.86
N VAL A 39 -2.93 4.06 -15.49
CA VAL A 39 -2.52 3.11 -14.47
C VAL A 39 -2.34 1.73 -15.09
N THR A 40 -1.32 1.01 -14.65
CA THR A 40 -1.09 -0.38 -15.04
C THR A 40 -0.67 -1.20 -13.81
N TYR A 41 -0.62 -2.51 -13.97
CA TYR A 41 -0.08 -3.42 -12.96
C TYR A 41 1.42 -3.19 -12.74
N TYR A 42 1.92 -3.64 -11.58
CA TYR A 42 3.35 -3.81 -11.41
C TYR A 42 3.93 -4.68 -12.52
N PRO A 43 5.18 -4.44 -12.92
CA PRO A 43 5.88 -5.32 -13.84
C PRO A 43 5.85 -6.77 -13.30
N VAL A 44 5.65 -7.72 -14.20
CA VAL A 44 5.73 -9.14 -13.83
C VAL A 44 7.17 -9.51 -13.53
N ASN A 45 7.37 -10.33 -12.52
CA ASN A 45 8.65 -10.94 -12.27
C ASN A 45 8.98 -11.94 -13.40
N ASP A 46 10.20 -11.86 -13.94
CA ASP A 46 10.60 -12.69 -15.08
C ASP A 46 10.66 -14.18 -14.77
N ASP A 47 10.93 -14.57 -13.53
CA ASP A 47 11.01 -15.97 -13.11
C ASP A 47 9.62 -16.56 -12.84
N THR A 48 8.78 -15.86 -12.09
CA THR A 48 7.45 -16.35 -11.69
C THR A 48 6.37 -16.06 -12.70
N LYS A 49 6.57 -15.04 -13.57
CA LYS A 49 5.57 -14.52 -14.51
C LYS A 49 4.30 -13.99 -13.83
N GLU A 50 4.41 -13.62 -12.55
CA GLU A 50 3.31 -13.13 -11.75
C GLU A 50 3.47 -11.64 -11.45
N ALA A 51 2.40 -10.88 -11.62
CA ALA A 51 2.29 -9.53 -11.09
C ALA A 51 1.77 -9.61 -9.64
N VAL A 52 2.44 -8.93 -8.74
CA VAL A 52 2.06 -8.88 -7.31
C VAL A 52 1.88 -7.43 -6.89
N SER A 53 0.72 -7.12 -6.31
CA SER A 53 0.43 -5.81 -5.74
C SER A 53 0.27 -5.94 -4.22
N PRO A 54 1.02 -5.17 -3.41
CA PRO A 54 0.83 -5.18 -1.96
C PRO A 54 -0.55 -4.64 -1.62
N CYS A 55 -1.29 -5.37 -0.78
CA CYS A 55 -2.61 -4.98 -0.32
C CYS A 55 -2.59 -4.70 1.18
N GLY A 56 -3.11 -3.55 1.57
CA GLY A 56 -3.34 -3.19 2.96
C GLY A 56 -4.05 -1.86 3.04
N ASP A 57 -4.81 -1.68 4.12
CA ASP A 57 -5.51 -0.44 4.42
C ASP A 57 -5.73 -0.31 5.92
N TRP A 58 -6.45 0.73 6.31
CA TRP A 58 -6.84 1.00 7.68
C TRP A 58 -7.94 0.03 8.12
N ALA A 59 -7.87 -0.39 9.38
CA ALA A 59 -8.89 -1.20 10.02
C ALA A 59 -9.49 -0.44 11.20
N ALA A 60 -10.80 -0.57 11.38
CA ALA A 60 -11.49 -0.08 12.57
C ALA A 60 -11.72 -1.25 13.54
N ALA A 61 -11.42 -1.03 14.81
CA ALA A 61 -11.58 -2.01 15.86
C ALA A 61 -12.21 -1.38 17.11
N VAL A 62 -12.87 -2.19 17.93
CA VAL A 62 -13.36 -1.79 19.24
C VAL A 62 -12.33 -2.18 20.29
N SER A 63 -11.90 -1.22 21.12
CA SER A 63 -11.00 -1.51 22.22
C SER A 63 -11.64 -2.51 23.21
N LYS A 64 -10.84 -3.39 23.78
CA LYS A 64 -11.28 -4.29 24.85
C LYS A 64 -11.78 -3.54 26.11
N ASP A 65 -11.29 -2.32 26.31
CA ASP A 65 -11.63 -1.46 27.45
C ASP A 65 -12.74 -0.45 27.11
N CYS A 66 -13.46 -0.67 26.01
CA CYS A 66 -14.57 0.18 25.58
C CYS A 66 -15.72 0.11 26.59
N GLU A 67 -16.11 1.25 27.14
CA GLU A 67 -17.21 1.33 28.12
C GLU A 67 -18.59 0.98 27.51
N ASN A 68 -18.74 1.16 26.19
CA ASN A 68 -20.00 0.87 25.49
C ASN A 68 -19.76 0.07 24.20
N PRO A 69 -19.39 -1.20 24.31
CA PRO A 69 -19.04 -2.03 23.14
C PRO A 69 -20.23 -2.29 22.21
N GLU A 70 -21.47 -2.28 22.74
CA GLU A 70 -22.66 -2.44 21.92
C GLU A 70 -22.87 -1.24 20.97
N ALA A 71 -22.72 -0.02 21.48
CA ALA A 71 -22.84 1.18 20.67
C ALA A 71 -21.71 1.27 19.63
N ALA A 72 -20.47 0.94 20.03
CA ALA A 72 -19.33 0.88 19.13
C ALA A 72 -19.55 -0.16 18.02
N GLY A 73 -20.07 -1.34 18.36
CA GLY A 73 -20.43 -2.39 17.39
C GLY A 73 -21.51 -1.93 16.40
N LYS A 74 -22.56 -1.23 16.88
CA LYS A 74 -23.59 -0.64 16.01
C LYS A 74 -23.01 0.41 15.06
N PHE A 75 -22.08 1.24 15.54
CA PHE A 75 -21.38 2.21 14.70
C PHE A 75 -20.56 1.52 13.60
N LEU A 76 -19.79 0.49 13.94
CA LEU A 76 -19.06 -0.27 12.93
C LEU A 76 -19.97 -0.96 11.91
N GLN A 77 -21.10 -1.52 12.34
CA GLN A 77 -22.08 -2.10 11.41
C GLN A 77 -22.67 -1.04 10.47
N TRP A 78 -22.97 0.15 10.98
CA TRP A 78 -23.41 1.28 10.15
C TRP A 78 -22.31 1.73 9.17
N LEU A 79 -21.09 1.91 9.65
CA LEU A 79 -19.95 2.31 8.83
C LEU A 79 -19.70 1.32 7.69
N MET A 80 -19.85 0.03 7.96
CA MET A 80 -19.58 -1.07 7.03
C MET A 80 -20.78 -1.49 6.19
N ASN A 81 -21.90 -0.78 6.22
CA ASN A 81 -22.98 -1.06 5.28
C ASN A 81 -22.60 -0.67 3.84
N THR A 82 -23.33 -1.20 2.86
CA THR A 82 -23.01 -1.03 1.43
C THR A 82 -22.88 0.43 1.02
N ASP A 83 -23.87 1.25 1.36
CA ASP A 83 -23.94 2.64 0.90
C ASP A 83 -22.85 3.50 1.55
N ASN A 84 -22.58 3.31 2.85
CA ASN A 84 -21.55 4.07 3.56
C ASN A 84 -20.14 3.66 3.10
N VAL A 85 -19.90 2.38 2.85
CA VAL A 85 -18.63 1.91 2.29
C VAL A 85 -18.43 2.48 0.89
N ALA A 86 -19.47 2.47 0.04
CA ALA A 86 -19.40 3.05 -1.29
C ALA A 86 -19.09 4.54 -1.27
N SER A 87 -19.86 5.31 -0.49
CA SER A 87 -19.67 6.76 -0.35
C SER A 87 -18.28 7.11 0.20
N TYR A 88 -17.81 6.37 1.21
CA TYR A 88 -16.48 6.60 1.79
C TYR A 88 -15.38 6.26 0.80
N ALA A 89 -15.43 5.10 0.15
CA ALA A 89 -14.44 4.66 -0.81
C ALA A 89 -14.34 5.61 -2.02
N ALA A 90 -15.48 6.04 -2.55
CA ALA A 90 -15.53 7.05 -3.62
C ALA A 90 -14.91 8.38 -3.20
N ALA A 91 -15.23 8.87 -2.01
CA ALA A 91 -14.73 10.16 -1.51
C ALA A 91 -13.20 10.19 -1.31
N ILE A 92 -12.56 9.05 -1.01
CA ILE A 92 -11.12 8.96 -0.80
C ILE A 92 -10.37 8.32 -1.98
N ALA A 93 -11.06 8.12 -3.11
CA ALA A 93 -10.53 7.50 -4.32
C ALA A 93 -9.83 6.14 -4.09
N LYS A 94 -10.41 5.30 -3.22
CA LYS A 94 -9.89 3.96 -2.91
C LYS A 94 -10.86 2.86 -3.32
N PRO A 95 -10.38 1.67 -3.68
CA PRO A 95 -11.23 0.50 -3.85
C PRO A 95 -12.06 0.21 -2.60
N ALA A 96 -13.33 -0.14 -2.79
CA ALA A 96 -14.19 -0.50 -1.68
C ALA A 96 -13.82 -1.87 -1.09
N THR A 97 -13.90 -1.97 0.24
CA THR A 97 -13.64 -3.23 0.97
C THR A 97 -14.82 -4.18 0.96
N ARG A 98 -15.93 -3.79 0.33
CA ARG A 98 -17.16 -4.55 0.25
C ARG A 98 -17.59 -4.73 -1.20
N ILE A 99 -17.74 -5.99 -1.64
CA ILE A 99 -18.07 -6.31 -3.04
C ILE A 99 -19.38 -5.63 -3.48
N SER A 100 -20.42 -5.66 -2.64
CA SER A 100 -21.72 -5.05 -2.96
C SER A 100 -21.67 -3.52 -3.15
N ALA A 101 -20.62 -2.85 -2.70
CA ALA A 101 -20.46 -1.41 -2.93
C ALA A 101 -20.23 -1.07 -4.41
N TYR A 102 -19.59 -1.96 -5.17
CA TYR A 102 -19.38 -1.77 -6.61
C TYR A 102 -20.63 -1.82 -7.46
N ASP A 103 -21.77 -2.26 -6.90
CA ASP A 103 -23.08 -2.24 -7.57
C ASP A 103 -23.77 -0.87 -7.45
N THR A 104 -23.26 0.02 -6.60
CA THR A 104 -23.84 1.36 -6.39
C THR A 104 -23.38 2.36 -7.48
N GLU A 105 -24.08 3.49 -7.55
CA GLU A 105 -23.77 4.58 -8.48
C GLU A 105 -22.47 5.31 -8.08
N GLU A 106 -22.21 5.43 -6.77
CA GLU A 106 -21.01 6.08 -6.22
C GLU A 106 -19.71 5.39 -6.66
N MET A 107 -19.76 4.09 -6.94
CA MET A 107 -18.61 3.30 -7.38
C MET A 107 -18.56 3.09 -8.91
N ALA A 108 -19.32 3.87 -9.68
CA ALA A 108 -19.38 3.72 -11.15
C ALA A 108 -17.99 3.86 -11.81
N GLU A 109 -17.12 4.75 -11.31
CA GLU A 109 -15.76 5.01 -11.82
C GLU A 109 -14.81 3.80 -11.66
N TYR A 110 -15.20 2.80 -10.85
CA TYR A 110 -14.45 1.54 -10.70
C TYR A 110 -14.89 0.45 -11.68
N LYS A 111 -15.80 0.75 -12.62
CA LYS A 111 -16.23 -0.18 -13.67
C LYS A 111 -15.38 -0.07 -14.92
N GLU A 112 -14.81 1.10 -15.18
CA GLU A 112 -13.96 1.39 -16.33
C GLU A 112 -12.95 2.50 -16.01
N GLY A 113 -11.94 2.69 -16.85
CA GLY A 113 -10.92 3.72 -16.69
C GLY A 113 -9.84 3.34 -15.68
N VAL A 114 -9.10 4.35 -15.21
CA VAL A 114 -7.92 4.16 -14.34
C VAL A 114 -8.25 3.52 -13.00
N ARG A 115 -9.42 3.82 -12.45
CA ARG A 115 -9.84 3.26 -11.14
C ARG A 115 -10.26 1.79 -11.22
N ALA A 116 -10.73 1.32 -12.38
CA ALA A 116 -11.03 -0.09 -12.60
C ALA A 116 -9.80 -0.99 -12.45
N VAL A 117 -8.62 -0.50 -12.85
CA VAL A 117 -7.35 -1.23 -12.70
C VAL A 117 -7.06 -1.58 -11.24
N PHE A 118 -7.32 -0.67 -10.29
CA PHE A 118 -7.12 -0.96 -8.88
C PHE A 118 -8.10 -2.00 -8.34
N LYS A 119 -9.35 -2.00 -8.82
CA LYS A 119 -10.33 -3.05 -8.48
C LYS A 119 -9.86 -4.40 -9.03
N GLU A 120 -9.41 -4.45 -10.27
CA GLU A 120 -8.88 -5.66 -10.88
C GLU A 120 -7.61 -6.18 -10.16
N GLN A 121 -6.71 -5.27 -9.75
CA GLN A 121 -5.54 -5.63 -8.95
C GLN A 121 -5.95 -6.23 -7.60
N LEU A 122 -6.93 -5.65 -6.93
CA LEU A 122 -7.44 -6.17 -5.65
C LEU A 122 -8.02 -7.58 -5.80
N GLU A 123 -8.66 -7.88 -6.92
CA GLU A 123 -9.28 -9.18 -7.20
C GLU A 123 -8.26 -10.24 -7.64
N ASN A 124 -7.22 -9.85 -8.39
CA ASN A 124 -6.38 -10.79 -9.12
C ASN A 124 -4.92 -10.88 -8.65
N THR A 125 -4.34 -9.78 -8.16
CA THR A 125 -2.89 -9.71 -7.89
C THR A 125 -2.56 -9.22 -6.49
N ALA A 126 -3.55 -8.85 -5.68
CA ALA A 126 -3.33 -8.33 -4.34
C ALA A 126 -2.84 -9.41 -3.38
N VAL A 127 -1.71 -9.13 -2.73
CA VAL A 127 -1.14 -9.99 -1.69
C VAL A 127 -1.11 -9.23 -0.37
N PRO A 128 -1.71 -9.77 0.69
CA PRO A 128 -1.68 -9.14 2.00
C PRO A 128 -0.26 -9.16 2.58
N ARG A 129 0.02 -8.18 3.41
CA ARG A 129 1.27 -8.14 4.18
C ARG A 129 1.40 -9.37 5.09
N PRO A 130 2.63 -9.81 5.42
CA PRO A 130 2.86 -10.91 6.35
C PRO A 130 2.14 -10.70 7.68
N ARG A 131 1.49 -11.77 8.17
CA ARG A 131 0.80 -11.75 9.47
C ARG A 131 1.77 -12.16 10.56
N THR A 132 2.42 -11.19 11.15
CA THR A 132 3.35 -11.38 12.26
C THR A 132 3.21 -10.24 13.26
N PRO A 133 3.36 -10.47 14.58
CA PRO A 133 3.42 -9.39 15.57
C PRO A 133 4.60 -8.44 15.32
N SER A 134 5.68 -8.94 14.74
CA SER A 134 6.91 -8.18 14.41
C SER A 134 6.85 -7.45 13.07
N TYR A 135 5.67 -7.29 12.46
CA TYR A 135 5.57 -6.62 11.16
C TYR A 135 6.11 -5.19 11.17
N ALA A 136 5.89 -4.44 12.24
CA ALA A 136 6.38 -3.07 12.35
C ALA A 136 7.92 -3.03 12.34
N THR A 137 8.57 -3.91 13.08
CA THR A 137 10.03 -4.07 13.11
C THR A 137 10.58 -4.50 11.76
N PHE A 138 9.95 -5.51 11.13
CA PHE A 138 10.30 -5.91 9.75
C PHE A 138 10.25 -4.73 8.78
N SER A 139 9.14 -3.99 8.78
CA SER A 139 8.93 -2.87 7.86
C SER A 139 9.97 -1.77 8.04
N SER A 140 10.31 -1.44 9.29
CA SER A 140 11.30 -0.42 9.60
C SER A 140 12.72 -0.86 9.23
N ALA A 141 13.12 -2.06 9.61
CA ALA A 141 14.45 -2.60 9.31
C ALA A 141 14.68 -2.73 7.79
N TYR A 142 13.68 -3.24 7.07
CA TYR A 142 13.75 -3.31 5.61
C TYR A 142 13.86 -1.93 4.95
N ALA A 143 13.06 -0.94 5.43
CA ALA A 143 13.10 0.41 4.91
C ALA A 143 14.47 1.08 5.18
N GLU A 144 15.09 0.82 6.31
CA GLU A 144 16.43 1.30 6.65
C GLU A 144 17.48 0.71 5.72
N ALA A 145 17.51 -0.62 5.54
CA ALA A 145 18.42 -1.29 4.61
C ALA A 145 18.28 -0.73 3.18
N MET A 146 17.07 -0.56 2.67
CA MET A 146 16.84 0.02 1.34
C MET A 146 17.30 1.47 1.27
N THR A 147 17.11 2.26 2.35
CA THR A 147 17.57 3.65 2.40
C THR A 147 19.11 3.74 2.33
N ASN A 148 19.82 2.90 3.07
CA ASN A 148 21.27 2.84 3.07
C ASN A 148 21.78 2.47 1.66
N ILE A 149 21.29 1.37 1.08
CA ILE A 149 21.68 0.90 -0.26
C ILE A 149 21.49 2.01 -1.32
N PHE A 150 20.33 2.68 -1.34
CA PHE A 150 20.05 3.73 -2.33
C PHE A 150 20.82 5.02 -2.05
N SER A 151 21.06 5.37 -0.79
CA SER A 151 21.86 6.54 -0.42
C SER A 151 23.30 6.39 -0.88
N ASP A 152 23.91 5.23 -0.61
CA ASP A 152 25.30 4.96 -0.95
C ASP A 152 25.48 4.86 -2.47
N ALA A 153 24.58 4.18 -3.16
CA ALA A 153 24.56 4.16 -4.63
C ALA A 153 24.44 5.57 -5.25
N SER A 154 23.65 6.45 -4.62
CA SER A 154 23.49 7.84 -5.08
C SER A 154 24.71 8.71 -4.80
N SER A 155 25.49 8.35 -3.78
CA SER A 155 26.73 9.04 -3.40
C SER A 155 27.95 8.58 -4.20
N ASN A 156 27.78 7.73 -5.19
CA ASN A 156 28.81 7.04 -5.99
C ASN A 156 29.77 6.19 -5.14
N GLU A 157 29.29 5.67 -4.02
CA GLU A 157 29.97 4.61 -3.28
C GLU A 157 29.78 3.27 -3.99
N GLU A 158 30.72 2.36 -3.82
CA GLU A 158 30.65 1.04 -4.43
C GLU A 158 29.59 0.20 -3.68
N VAL A 159 28.45 -0.03 -4.33
CA VAL A 159 27.37 -0.89 -3.83
C VAL A 159 27.43 -2.19 -4.61
N ASP A 160 28.10 -3.18 -4.05
CA ASP A 160 28.19 -4.52 -4.61
C ASP A 160 27.16 -5.48 -4.00
N GLU A 161 27.16 -6.73 -4.48
CA GLU A 161 26.23 -7.75 -4.01
C GLU A 161 26.46 -8.10 -2.53
N ASP A 162 27.71 -8.12 -2.08
CA ASP A 162 28.06 -8.44 -0.69
C ASP A 162 27.56 -7.35 0.27
N TYR A 163 27.67 -6.08 -0.13
CA TYR A 163 27.12 -4.97 0.65
C TYR A 163 25.58 -5.03 0.73
N ILE A 164 24.90 -5.25 -0.39
CA ILE A 164 23.45 -5.40 -0.42
C ILE A 164 23.01 -6.56 0.49
N GLN A 165 23.69 -7.69 0.41
CA GLN A 165 23.39 -8.84 1.25
C GLN A 165 23.59 -8.53 2.74
N SER A 166 24.65 -7.83 3.10
CA SER A 166 24.94 -7.42 4.48
C SER A 166 23.84 -6.54 5.08
N GLU A 167 23.32 -5.58 4.31
CA GLU A 167 22.20 -4.72 4.74
C GLU A 167 20.92 -5.53 4.95
N LEU A 168 20.62 -6.47 4.05
CA LEU A 168 19.47 -7.34 4.16
C LEU A 168 19.60 -8.33 5.32
N ASP A 169 20.78 -8.86 5.58
CA ASP A 169 21.06 -9.75 6.71
C ASP A 169 20.86 -9.03 8.05
N THR A 170 21.33 -7.78 8.15
CA THR A 170 21.11 -6.92 9.33
C THR A 170 19.62 -6.69 9.58
N ALA A 171 18.86 -6.42 8.53
CA ALA A 171 17.40 -6.28 8.63
C ALA A 171 16.72 -7.59 9.08
N ALA A 172 17.20 -8.74 8.57
CA ALA A 172 16.68 -10.05 8.93
C ALA A 172 17.00 -10.41 10.39
N GLU A 173 18.20 -10.10 10.90
CA GLU A 173 18.57 -10.27 12.30
C GLU A 173 17.67 -9.44 13.21
N THR A 174 17.49 -8.14 12.90
CA THR A 174 16.63 -7.23 13.67
C THR A 174 15.18 -7.76 13.75
N PHE A 175 14.66 -8.25 12.64
CA PHE A 175 13.32 -8.86 12.61
C PHE A 175 13.27 -10.15 13.45
N THR A 176 14.28 -11.01 13.35
CA THR A 176 14.32 -12.30 14.04
C THR A 176 14.38 -12.11 15.54
N ASP A 177 15.21 -11.19 16.02
CA ASP A 177 15.33 -10.87 17.44
C ASP A 177 13.99 -10.38 18.03
N ASP A 178 13.28 -9.48 17.33
CA ASP A 178 11.97 -9.02 17.75
C ASP A 178 10.92 -10.14 17.69
N TYR A 179 10.93 -10.96 16.64
CA TYR A 179 10.02 -12.09 16.49
C TYR A 179 10.16 -13.11 17.63
N GLU A 180 11.39 -13.45 18.01
CA GLU A 180 11.66 -14.39 19.10
C GLU A 180 11.12 -13.91 20.44
N THR A 181 11.02 -12.59 20.68
CA THR A 181 10.44 -12.05 21.92
C THR A 181 8.97 -12.43 22.12
N TYR A 182 8.23 -12.66 21.03
CA TYR A 182 6.81 -13.05 21.10
C TYR A 182 6.59 -14.56 21.24
N TYR A 183 7.62 -15.37 21.00
CA TYR A 183 7.52 -16.84 20.99
C TYR A 183 8.53 -17.51 21.92
N ALA A 184 9.26 -16.75 22.72
CA ALA A 184 10.26 -17.22 23.68
C ALA A 184 9.66 -17.75 25.00
N GLU A 185 8.43 -18.35 25.00
CA GLU A 185 7.84 -19.04 26.15
C GLU A 185 8.04 -20.56 26.08
#